data_243729fc47763dc61c5d1fc8524b79c7
#
_entry.id   243729fc47763dc61c5d1fc8524b79c7
#
_cell.length_a   1.000
_cell.length_b   1.000
_cell.length_c   1.000
_cell.angle_alpha   90.00
_cell.angle_beta   90.00
_cell.angle_gamma   90.00
#
_symmetry.space_group_name_H-M   'P 1'
#
loop_
_entity.id
_entity.type
_entity.pdbx_description
1 polymer ?
#
loop_
_entity_poly.entity_id
_entity_poly.type
_entity_poly.pdbx_seq_one_letter_code
_entity_poly.pdbx_strand_id
1 'polypeptide(L)'
;PTPVIEVRDLHKSFGNLEVLKGVDICARKGDVVALIGSSGSGKSTLLRCINLLENSQQGDILFKDEPVLWQGDGPERRPADTKQVLRMRTNLSMVFQQFNLWSHMTILQNVMEAPVTVLGLPKDVAETAARGYLEKVGIGEKCDAFPAQLSGGQQQRAAIARGLCMSPEALLFDEPTSALDPELEQEVIAVIKDLASEGRTMVIVTHDMKLAADVADHVVFLHLGRIEEEGPPATLFGAPKSQRLQQFLSSTVAA
;
A
#
# COMPACT_ATOMS: atom_id res chain seq x y z
N PRO A 1 -10.92 -1.20 19.28
CA PRO A 1 -10.87 -2.14 18.15
C PRO A 1 -9.43 -2.56 17.89
N THR A 2 -9.23 -3.86 17.71
CA THR A 2 -7.92 -4.46 17.42
C THR A 2 -7.33 -3.87 16.13
N PRO A 3 -6.06 -3.45 16.11
CA PRO A 3 -5.39 -3.03 14.89
C PRO A 3 -5.34 -4.16 13.84
N VAL A 4 -5.52 -3.82 12.56
CA VAL A 4 -5.26 -4.75 11.46
C VAL A 4 -3.77 -4.83 11.20
N ILE A 5 -3.08 -3.67 11.24
CA ILE A 5 -1.64 -3.54 11.08
C ILE A 5 -1.11 -2.72 12.25
N GLU A 6 -0.09 -3.23 12.93
CA GLU A 6 0.65 -2.48 13.93
C GLU A 6 2.15 -2.70 13.73
N VAL A 7 2.90 -1.63 13.75
CA VAL A 7 4.37 -1.63 13.63
C VAL A 7 4.91 -0.93 14.88
N ARG A 8 5.88 -1.54 15.53
CA ARG A 8 6.49 -1.05 16.78
C ARG A 8 8.00 -0.99 16.65
N ASP A 9 8.55 0.19 16.86
CA ASP A 9 10.00 0.47 16.92
C ASP A 9 10.78 -0.18 15.74
N LEU A 10 10.26 0.00 14.52
CA LEU A 10 10.80 -0.67 13.34
C LEU A 10 12.08 -0.02 12.86
N HIS A 11 13.16 -0.83 12.75
CA HIS A 11 14.44 -0.43 12.20
C HIS A 11 14.78 -1.22 10.95
N LYS A 12 15.24 -0.52 9.92
CA LYS A 12 15.67 -1.12 8.65
C LYS A 12 16.91 -0.43 8.13
N SER A 13 17.94 -1.25 7.81
CA SER A 13 19.15 -0.79 7.17
C SER A 13 19.44 -1.55 5.87
N PHE A 14 20.06 -0.87 4.91
CA PHE A 14 20.67 -1.45 3.72
C PHE A 14 22.18 -1.19 3.80
N GLY A 15 22.94 -2.24 4.08
CA GLY A 15 24.37 -2.09 4.43
C GLY A 15 24.55 -1.17 5.63
N ASN A 16 25.31 -0.08 5.47
CA ASN A 16 25.57 0.89 6.52
C ASN A 16 24.54 2.04 6.58
N LEU A 17 23.59 2.07 5.67
CA LEU A 17 22.55 3.12 5.62
C LEU A 17 21.32 2.67 6.39
N GLU A 18 21.08 3.27 7.56
CA GLU A 18 19.83 3.08 8.31
C GLU A 18 18.73 3.95 7.70
N VAL A 19 17.71 3.28 7.11
CA VAL A 19 16.59 3.91 6.39
C VAL A 19 15.39 4.11 7.30
N LEU A 20 15.09 3.18 8.20
CA LEU A 20 14.05 3.32 9.23
C LEU A 20 14.71 3.25 10.61
N LYS A 21 14.31 4.17 11.49
CA LYS A 21 15.02 4.48 12.75
C LYS A 21 14.04 4.53 13.93
N GLY A 22 13.35 3.41 14.19
CA GLY A 22 12.35 3.32 15.24
C GLY A 22 11.03 3.96 14.78
N VAL A 23 10.33 3.31 13.86
CA VAL A 23 9.06 3.80 13.30
C VAL A 23 7.91 3.00 13.89
N ASP A 24 6.88 3.72 14.37
CA ASP A 24 5.65 3.16 14.92
C ASP A 24 4.46 3.58 14.04
N ILE A 25 3.65 2.65 13.57
CA ILE A 25 2.38 2.97 12.92
C ILE A 25 1.29 1.99 13.32
N CYS A 26 0.04 2.45 13.26
CA CYS A 26 -1.12 1.65 13.57
C CYS A 26 -2.24 1.95 12.58
N ALA A 27 -2.79 0.91 11.94
CA ALA A 27 -3.99 1.01 11.13
C ALA A 27 -5.06 0.04 11.66
N ARG A 28 -6.19 0.59 12.11
CA ARG A 28 -7.35 -0.18 12.55
C ARG A 28 -8.24 -0.52 11.37
N LYS A 29 -9.20 -1.41 11.60
CA LYS A 29 -10.17 -1.77 10.56
C LYS A 29 -10.95 -0.54 10.10
N GLY A 30 -10.90 -0.28 8.80
CA GLY A 30 -11.54 0.86 8.15
C GLY A 30 -10.67 2.13 8.11
N ASP A 31 -9.53 2.17 8.82
CA ASP A 31 -8.65 3.34 8.79
C ASP A 31 -7.92 3.44 7.45
N VAL A 32 -7.77 4.66 6.98
CA VAL A 32 -6.86 5.04 5.89
C VAL A 32 -5.70 5.83 6.48
N VAL A 33 -4.50 5.23 6.46
CA VAL A 33 -3.26 5.86 6.92
C VAL A 33 -2.44 6.32 5.72
N ALA A 34 -2.18 7.62 5.58
CA ALA A 34 -1.33 8.16 4.52
C ALA A 34 0.10 8.39 5.04
N LEU A 35 1.08 7.86 4.33
CA LEU A 35 2.51 8.08 4.57
C LEU A 35 3.02 9.11 3.57
N ILE A 36 3.44 10.29 4.06
CA ILE A 36 3.98 11.37 3.26
C ILE A 36 5.42 11.69 3.65
N GLY A 37 6.15 12.40 2.80
CA GLY A 37 7.53 12.79 3.04
C GLY A 37 8.36 12.83 1.76
N SER A 38 9.54 13.42 1.83
CA SER A 38 10.44 13.55 0.69
C SER A 38 10.92 12.19 0.17
N SER A 39 11.42 12.16 -1.06
CA SER A 39 12.07 10.98 -1.63
C SER A 39 13.21 10.50 -0.71
N GLY A 40 13.33 9.20 -0.52
CA GLY A 40 14.34 8.60 0.35
C GLY A 40 14.04 8.70 1.86
N SER A 41 12.88 9.20 2.29
CA SER A 41 12.52 9.24 3.72
C SER A 41 12.20 7.88 4.36
N GLY A 42 12.02 6.82 3.55
CA GLY A 42 11.78 5.45 4.02
C GLY A 42 10.34 4.93 3.84
N LYS A 43 9.42 5.69 3.23
CA LYS A 43 8.00 5.33 3.08
C LYS A 43 7.77 3.97 2.41
N SER A 44 8.30 3.80 1.20
CA SER A 44 8.17 2.53 0.45
C SER A 44 8.87 1.38 1.14
N THR A 45 9.99 1.65 1.83
CA THR A 45 10.69 0.65 2.65
C THR A 45 9.81 0.19 3.81
N LEU A 46 9.15 1.13 4.52
CA LEU A 46 8.21 0.81 5.59
C LEU A 46 7.06 -0.06 5.08
N LEU A 47 6.46 0.31 3.95
CA LEU A 47 5.37 -0.44 3.35
C LEU A 47 5.78 -1.86 2.95
N ARG A 48 7.00 -2.02 2.41
CA ARG A 48 7.57 -3.33 2.06
C ARG A 48 7.92 -4.17 3.28
N CYS A 49 8.33 -3.56 4.40
CA CYS A 49 8.52 -4.27 5.66
C CYS A 49 7.18 -4.79 6.20
N ILE A 50 6.10 -3.99 6.16
CA ILE A 50 4.76 -4.41 6.59
C ILE A 50 4.30 -5.66 5.83
N ASN A 51 4.54 -5.71 4.52
CA ASN A 51 4.19 -6.88 3.68
C ASN A 51 5.29 -7.96 3.67
N LEU A 52 6.30 -7.86 4.54
CA LEU A 52 7.42 -8.79 4.64
C LEU A 52 8.18 -9.01 3.33
N LEU A 53 8.12 -8.07 2.39
CA LEU A 53 8.97 -8.05 1.18
C LEU A 53 10.39 -7.61 1.52
N GLU A 54 10.55 -6.83 2.60
CA GLU A 54 11.81 -6.46 3.20
C GLU A 54 11.83 -6.91 4.66
N ASN A 55 12.94 -7.46 5.12
CA ASN A 55 13.11 -7.84 6.52
C ASN A 55 13.65 -6.64 7.33
N SER A 56 13.02 -6.35 8.47
CA SER A 56 13.53 -5.38 9.43
C SER A 56 14.63 -6.01 10.28
N GLN A 57 15.57 -5.20 10.78
CA GLN A 57 16.61 -5.66 11.68
C GLN A 57 16.17 -5.66 13.15
N GLN A 58 15.22 -4.74 13.51
CA GLN A 58 14.65 -4.63 14.86
C GLN A 58 13.18 -4.20 14.78
N GLY A 59 12.50 -4.26 15.91
CA GLY A 59 11.10 -3.89 16.04
C GLY A 59 10.14 -5.02 15.69
N ASP A 60 8.86 -4.78 15.86
CA ASP A 60 7.82 -5.77 15.66
C ASP A 60 6.81 -5.32 14.61
N ILE A 61 6.31 -6.28 13.86
CA ILE A 61 5.18 -6.12 12.94
C ILE A 61 4.11 -7.09 13.40
N LEU A 62 2.92 -6.57 13.65
CA LEU A 62 1.77 -7.37 14.06
C LEU A 62 0.67 -7.26 13.00
N PHE A 63 0.05 -8.38 12.71
CA PHE A 63 -1.15 -8.47 11.89
C PHE A 63 -2.27 -9.06 12.75
N LYS A 64 -3.32 -8.27 13.01
CA LYS A 64 -4.45 -8.65 13.89
C LYS A 64 -3.97 -9.15 15.26
N ASP A 65 -3.12 -8.38 15.92
CA ASP A 65 -2.44 -8.68 17.19
C ASP A 65 -1.47 -9.89 17.16
N GLU A 66 -1.33 -10.58 16.04
CA GLU A 66 -0.38 -11.66 15.89
C GLU A 66 0.98 -11.12 15.45
N PRO A 67 2.03 -11.19 16.30
CA PRO A 67 3.35 -10.72 15.93
C PRO A 67 4.01 -11.65 14.91
N VAL A 68 4.77 -11.08 13.98
CA VAL A 68 5.63 -11.86 13.09
C VAL A 68 6.67 -12.58 13.93
N LEU A 69 6.78 -13.88 13.73
CA LEU A 69 7.80 -14.71 14.36
C LEU A 69 9.11 -14.52 13.60
N TRP A 70 10.13 -14.02 14.29
CA TRP A 70 11.44 -13.77 13.72
C TRP A 70 12.45 -14.83 14.13
N GLN A 71 13.42 -15.10 13.26
CA GLN A 71 14.63 -15.87 13.56
C GLN A 71 15.87 -15.12 13.07
N GLY A 72 17.00 -15.30 13.76
CA GLY A 72 18.23 -14.55 13.54
C GLY A 72 18.13 -13.12 14.04
N ASP A 73 19.26 -12.41 14.00
CA ASP A 73 19.38 -11.04 14.48
C ASP A 73 20.04 -10.15 13.43
N GLY A 74 19.81 -8.83 13.55
CA GLY A 74 20.42 -7.83 12.68
C GLY A 74 20.17 -8.10 11.19
N PRO A 75 21.22 -8.12 10.35
CA PRO A 75 21.08 -8.32 8.90
C PRO A 75 20.54 -9.69 8.48
N GLU A 76 20.70 -10.71 9.35
CA GLU A 76 20.23 -12.07 9.07
C GLU A 76 18.80 -12.34 9.58
N ARG A 77 18.18 -11.34 10.22
CA ARG A 77 16.81 -11.45 10.73
C ARG A 77 15.83 -11.71 9.59
N ARG A 78 15.03 -12.74 9.73
CA ARG A 78 14.02 -13.13 8.76
C ARG A 78 12.80 -13.77 9.44
N PRO A 79 11.62 -13.77 8.82
CA PRO A 79 10.47 -14.48 9.35
C PRO A 79 10.78 -15.97 9.57
N ALA A 80 10.41 -16.50 10.72
CA ALA A 80 10.67 -17.90 11.12
C ALA A 80 9.65 -18.88 10.52
N ASP A 81 8.44 -18.39 10.21
CA ASP A 81 7.33 -19.21 9.71
C ASP A 81 6.86 -18.73 8.32
N THR A 82 7.16 -19.52 7.30
CA THR A 82 6.74 -19.25 5.92
C THR A 82 5.22 -19.31 5.74
N LYS A 83 4.49 -20.10 6.56
CA LYS A 83 3.02 -20.14 6.53
C LYS A 83 2.42 -18.86 7.06
N GLN A 84 3.02 -18.27 8.12
CA GLN A 84 2.63 -16.96 8.62
C GLN A 84 2.84 -15.88 7.56
N VAL A 85 4.00 -15.87 6.88
CA VAL A 85 4.29 -14.94 5.78
C VAL A 85 3.25 -15.05 4.67
N LEU A 86 2.96 -16.28 4.23
CA LEU A 86 1.95 -16.50 3.18
C LEU A 86 0.57 -16.00 3.61
N ARG A 87 0.14 -16.32 4.83
CA ARG A 87 -1.14 -15.87 5.38
C ARG A 87 -1.20 -14.33 5.44
N MET A 88 -0.14 -13.66 5.90
CA MET A 88 -0.09 -12.20 5.93
C MET A 88 -0.17 -11.61 4.52
N ARG A 89 0.63 -12.07 3.57
CA ARG A 89 0.62 -11.58 2.18
C ARG A 89 -0.70 -11.83 1.46
N THR A 90 -1.41 -12.90 1.81
CA THR A 90 -2.76 -13.17 1.29
C THR A 90 -3.77 -12.13 1.78
N ASN A 91 -3.60 -11.64 3.01
CA ASN A 91 -4.51 -10.68 3.64
C ASN A 91 -4.06 -9.22 3.52
N LEU A 92 -2.83 -8.96 3.12
CA LEU A 92 -2.25 -7.63 2.90
C LEU A 92 -1.88 -7.48 1.43
N SER A 93 -2.83 -7.09 0.59
CA SER A 93 -2.57 -6.90 -0.84
C SER A 93 -1.77 -5.63 -1.08
N MET A 94 -0.72 -5.71 -1.90
CA MET A 94 0.13 -4.58 -2.25
C MET A 94 -0.06 -4.16 -3.70
N VAL A 95 -0.31 -2.87 -3.91
CA VAL A 95 -0.40 -2.21 -5.20
C VAL A 95 0.84 -1.35 -5.38
N PHE A 96 1.62 -1.65 -6.41
CA PHE A 96 2.92 -1.02 -6.67
C PHE A 96 2.79 0.15 -7.65
N GLN A 97 3.76 1.05 -7.61
CA GLN A 97 3.92 2.14 -8.56
C GLN A 97 4.03 1.63 -10.02
N GLN A 98 4.72 0.51 -10.25
CA GLN A 98 4.95 -0.10 -11.56
C GLN A 98 3.94 -1.22 -11.88
N PHE A 99 2.69 -1.07 -11.62
CA PHE A 99 1.58 -1.99 -11.90
C PHE A 99 1.86 -3.50 -11.71
N ASN A 100 3.01 -4.00 -12.15
CA ASN A 100 3.50 -5.38 -12.05
C ASN A 100 2.49 -6.42 -12.60
N LEU A 101 1.85 -6.10 -13.72
CA LEU A 101 0.98 -7.04 -14.42
C LEU A 101 1.84 -8.04 -15.23
N TRP A 102 1.39 -9.29 -15.29
CA TRP A 102 2.00 -10.31 -16.13
C TRP A 102 1.66 -10.06 -17.60
N SER A 103 2.66 -9.71 -18.40
CA SER A 103 2.50 -9.28 -19.80
C SER A 103 1.96 -10.37 -20.73
N HIS A 104 2.17 -11.64 -20.39
CA HIS A 104 1.73 -12.81 -21.16
C HIS A 104 0.32 -13.29 -20.80
N MET A 105 -0.34 -12.64 -19.85
CA MET A 105 -1.70 -12.93 -19.39
C MET A 105 -2.65 -11.81 -19.78
N THR A 106 -3.90 -12.13 -20.06
CA THR A 106 -4.96 -11.13 -20.20
C THR A 106 -5.20 -10.41 -18.87
N ILE A 107 -5.93 -9.32 -18.88
CA ILE A 107 -6.29 -8.56 -17.67
C ILE A 107 -7.13 -9.44 -16.73
N LEU A 108 -8.11 -10.17 -17.25
CA LEU A 108 -8.89 -11.11 -16.46
C LEU A 108 -8.02 -12.19 -15.81
N GLN A 109 -7.10 -12.79 -16.56
CA GLN A 109 -6.16 -13.79 -16.04
C GLN A 109 -5.27 -13.21 -14.95
N ASN A 110 -4.76 -11.98 -15.12
CA ASN A 110 -3.98 -11.29 -14.09
C ASN A 110 -4.74 -11.14 -12.77
N VAL A 111 -6.04 -10.87 -12.83
CA VAL A 111 -6.87 -10.63 -11.63
C VAL A 111 -7.26 -11.94 -10.96
N MET A 112 -7.56 -12.99 -11.72
CA MET A 112 -8.05 -14.27 -11.18
C MET A 112 -6.94 -15.25 -10.80
N GLU A 113 -5.69 -15.03 -11.20
CA GLU A 113 -4.58 -15.97 -10.98
C GLU A 113 -4.38 -16.30 -9.50
N ALA A 114 -4.22 -15.29 -8.65
CA ALA A 114 -3.98 -15.49 -7.22
C ALA A 114 -5.19 -16.10 -6.48
N PRO A 115 -6.44 -15.69 -6.70
CA PRO A 115 -7.62 -16.40 -6.20
C PRO A 115 -7.64 -17.90 -6.52
N VAL A 116 -7.26 -18.29 -7.73
CA VAL A 116 -7.20 -19.70 -8.13
C VAL A 116 -6.03 -20.42 -7.49
N THR A 117 -4.82 -19.87 -7.60
CA THR A 117 -3.58 -20.57 -7.22
C THR A 117 -3.28 -20.49 -5.73
N VAL A 118 -3.63 -19.40 -5.05
CA VAL A 118 -3.35 -19.16 -3.63
C VAL A 118 -4.53 -19.52 -2.74
N LEU A 119 -5.75 -19.07 -3.11
CA LEU A 119 -6.95 -19.36 -2.33
C LEU A 119 -7.60 -20.71 -2.72
N GLY A 120 -7.20 -21.31 -3.84
CA GLY A 120 -7.77 -22.57 -4.32
C GLY A 120 -9.22 -22.47 -4.80
N LEU A 121 -9.67 -21.24 -5.20
CA LEU A 121 -11.03 -21.05 -5.67
C LEU A 121 -11.26 -21.76 -7.01
N PRO A 122 -12.46 -22.32 -7.25
CA PRO A 122 -12.87 -22.78 -8.57
C PRO A 122 -12.73 -21.64 -9.60
N LYS A 123 -12.33 -21.98 -10.83
CA LYS A 123 -12.06 -20.97 -11.88
C LYS A 123 -13.27 -20.10 -12.20
N ASP A 124 -14.46 -20.68 -12.25
CA ASP A 124 -15.73 -19.98 -12.51
C ASP A 124 -16.07 -18.98 -11.39
N VAL A 125 -15.80 -19.34 -10.14
CA VAL A 125 -15.97 -18.45 -8.99
C VAL A 125 -14.96 -17.30 -9.04
N ALA A 126 -13.69 -17.61 -9.31
CA ALA A 126 -12.62 -16.61 -9.43
C ALA A 126 -12.87 -15.68 -10.62
N GLU A 127 -13.34 -16.18 -11.77
CA GLU A 127 -13.68 -15.39 -12.94
C GLU A 127 -14.83 -14.43 -12.66
N THR A 128 -15.90 -14.91 -12.02
CA THR A 128 -17.05 -14.06 -11.65
C THR A 128 -16.62 -12.93 -10.74
N ALA A 129 -15.80 -13.21 -9.71
CA ALA A 129 -15.27 -12.20 -8.82
C ALA A 129 -14.36 -11.21 -9.54
N ALA A 130 -13.45 -11.70 -10.39
CA ALA A 130 -12.51 -10.88 -11.15
C ALA A 130 -13.23 -9.91 -12.09
N ARG A 131 -14.25 -10.38 -12.82
CA ARG A 131 -15.08 -9.51 -13.68
C ARG A 131 -15.79 -8.42 -12.88
N GLY A 132 -16.36 -8.77 -11.72
CA GLY A 132 -17.00 -7.80 -10.83
C GLY A 132 -16.03 -6.74 -10.33
N TYR A 133 -14.79 -7.09 -9.98
CA TYR A 133 -13.78 -6.10 -9.58
C TYR A 133 -13.26 -5.26 -10.75
N LEU A 134 -13.14 -5.84 -11.96
CA LEU A 134 -12.76 -5.08 -13.14
C LEU A 134 -13.85 -4.06 -13.55
N GLU A 135 -15.12 -4.42 -13.44
CA GLU A 135 -16.23 -3.48 -13.60
C GLU A 135 -16.20 -2.38 -12.52
N LYS A 136 -15.99 -2.77 -11.26
CA LYS A 136 -15.90 -1.84 -10.14
C LYS A 136 -14.81 -0.76 -10.34
N VAL A 137 -13.67 -1.12 -10.89
CA VAL A 137 -12.59 -0.16 -11.19
C VAL A 137 -12.73 0.48 -12.58
N GLY A 138 -13.85 0.27 -13.28
CA GLY A 138 -14.19 0.93 -14.54
C GLY A 138 -13.41 0.46 -15.77
N ILE A 139 -12.98 -0.81 -15.80
CA ILE A 139 -12.31 -1.43 -16.96
C ILE A 139 -12.85 -2.82 -17.31
N GLY A 140 -14.12 -3.07 -17.04
CA GLY A 140 -14.78 -4.35 -17.31
C GLY A 140 -14.69 -4.80 -18.78
N GLU A 141 -14.71 -3.87 -19.73
CA GLU A 141 -14.57 -4.12 -21.17
C GLU A 141 -13.15 -4.57 -21.60
N LYS A 142 -12.14 -4.47 -20.69
CA LYS A 142 -10.74 -4.82 -20.95
C LYS A 142 -10.37 -6.24 -20.49
N CYS A 143 -11.34 -7.07 -20.10
CA CYS A 143 -11.07 -8.42 -19.59
C CYS A 143 -10.14 -9.26 -20.48
N ASP A 144 -10.36 -9.22 -21.79
CA ASP A 144 -9.64 -10.03 -22.78
C ASP A 144 -8.39 -9.32 -23.35
N ALA A 145 -8.17 -8.06 -22.98
CA ALA A 145 -6.99 -7.30 -23.40
C ALA A 145 -5.73 -7.74 -22.61
N PHE A 146 -4.56 -7.54 -23.21
CA PHE A 146 -3.26 -7.71 -22.56
C PHE A 146 -2.76 -6.38 -22.00
N PRO A 147 -1.88 -6.39 -20.96
CA PRO A 147 -1.37 -5.16 -20.35
C PRO A 147 -0.85 -4.12 -21.33
N ALA A 148 -0.14 -4.54 -22.38
CA ALA A 148 0.41 -3.64 -23.41
C ALA A 148 -0.67 -2.87 -24.23
N GLN A 149 -1.91 -3.30 -24.16
CA GLN A 149 -3.06 -2.66 -24.85
C GLN A 149 -3.81 -1.64 -23.96
N LEU A 150 -3.37 -1.46 -22.72
CA LEU A 150 -3.97 -0.58 -21.74
C LEU A 150 -3.13 0.68 -21.51
N SER A 151 -3.81 1.81 -21.22
CA SER A 151 -3.15 3.00 -20.67
C SER A 151 -2.56 2.71 -19.28
N GLY A 152 -1.63 3.55 -18.81
CA GLY A 152 -1.06 3.43 -17.46
C GLY A 152 -2.13 3.42 -16.37
N GLY A 153 -3.12 4.33 -16.46
CA GLY A 153 -4.24 4.39 -15.51
C GLY A 153 -5.11 3.13 -15.54
N GLN A 154 -5.37 2.55 -16.72
CA GLN A 154 -6.06 1.28 -16.85
C GLN A 154 -5.26 0.12 -16.25
N GLN A 155 -3.93 0.08 -16.49
CA GLN A 155 -3.06 -0.94 -15.89
C GLN A 155 -3.05 -0.83 -14.36
N GLN A 156 -3.02 0.38 -13.81
CA GLN A 156 -3.06 0.58 -12.36
C GLN A 156 -4.39 0.15 -11.77
N ARG A 157 -5.51 0.48 -12.44
CA ARG A 157 -6.83 0.00 -12.01
C ARG A 157 -6.94 -1.53 -12.07
N ALA A 158 -6.34 -2.17 -13.07
CA ALA A 158 -6.24 -3.64 -13.12
C ALA A 158 -5.41 -4.21 -11.95
N ALA A 159 -4.30 -3.54 -11.58
CA ALA A 159 -3.50 -3.94 -10.42
C ALA A 159 -4.28 -3.79 -9.10
N ILE A 160 -5.10 -2.75 -8.96
CA ILE A 160 -6.02 -2.58 -7.82
C ILE A 160 -7.07 -3.70 -7.80
N ALA A 161 -7.71 -4.00 -8.93
CA ALA A 161 -8.69 -5.09 -9.04
C ALA A 161 -8.07 -6.45 -8.67
N ARG A 162 -6.83 -6.71 -9.11
CA ARG A 162 -6.05 -7.90 -8.73
C ARG A 162 -5.88 -8.01 -7.21
N GLY A 163 -5.53 -6.90 -6.55
CA GLY A 163 -5.41 -6.86 -5.09
C GLY A 163 -6.73 -7.10 -4.39
N LEU A 164 -7.81 -6.48 -4.86
CA LEU A 164 -9.17 -6.61 -4.30
C LEU A 164 -9.74 -8.02 -4.45
N CYS A 165 -9.39 -8.72 -5.54
CA CYS A 165 -9.90 -10.07 -5.83
C CYS A 165 -9.43 -11.11 -4.80
N MET A 166 -8.37 -10.82 -4.04
CA MET A 166 -7.92 -11.61 -2.90
C MET A 166 -8.77 -11.40 -1.64
N SER A 167 -9.73 -10.46 -1.66
CA SER A 167 -10.53 -10.06 -0.50
C SER A 167 -9.68 -9.72 0.73
N PRO A 168 -8.68 -8.86 0.60
CA PRO A 168 -7.72 -8.60 1.67
C PRO A 168 -8.33 -7.83 2.84
N GLU A 169 -7.72 -7.98 4.02
CA GLU A 169 -8.05 -7.20 5.22
C GLU A 169 -7.54 -5.75 5.12
N ALA A 170 -6.42 -5.54 4.41
CA ALA A 170 -5.91 -4.21 4.12
C ALA A 170 -5.23 -4.15 2.75
N LEU A 171 -5.25 -2.96 2.15
CA LEU A 171 -4.56 -2.63 0.89
C LEU A 171 -3.38 -1.71 1.20
N LEU A 172 -2.23 -2.03 0.64
CA LEU A 172 -1.00 -1.25 0.75
C LEU A 172 -0.70 -0.63 -0.61
N PHE A 173 -0.68 0.70 -0.70
CA PHE A 173 -0.43 1.43 -1.94
C PHE A 173 0.95 2.10 -1.90
N ASP A 174 1.84 1.72 -2.80
CA ASP A 174 3.18 2.31 -2.95
C ASP A 174 3.18 3.28 -4.13
N GLU A 175 2.90 4.56 -3.87
CA GLU A 175 2.85 5.65 -4.86
C GLU A 175 1.96 5.32 -6.09
N PRO A 176 0.67 5.04 -5.90
CA PRO A 176 -0.19 4.44 -6.93
C PRO A 176 -0.41 5.31 -8.17
N THR A 177 -0.09 6.60 -8.13
CA THR A 177 -0.34 7.55 -9.22
C THR A 177 0.94 8.15 -9.82
N SER A 178 2.09 8.00 -9.17
CA SER A 178 3.33 8.71 -9.53
C SER A 178 3.93 8.35 -10.91
N ALA A 179 3.50 7.24 -11.51
CA ALA A 179 3.91 6.81 -12.86
C ALA A 179 2.89 7.19 -13.95
N LEU A 180 1.89 8.04 -13.63
CA LEU A 180 0.78 8.36 -14.50
C LEU A 180 0.80 9.84 -14.93
N ASP A 181 0.28 10.10 -16.13
CA ASP A 181 -0.06 11.45 -16.54
C ASP A 181 -1.23 12.01 -15.72
N PRO A 182 -1.33 13.35 -15.51
CA PRO A 182 -2.33 13.95 -14.62
C PRO A 182 -3.79 13.58 -14.93
N GLU A 183 -4.14 13.36 -16.19
CA GLU A 183 -5.50 12.97 -16.57
C GLU A 183 -5.82 11.53 -16.11
N LEU A 184 -4.85 10.61 -16.28
CA LEU A 184 -4.98 9.20 -15.87
C LEU A 184 -4.89 9.02 -14.35
N GLU A 185 -4.19 9.92 -13.68
CA GLU A 185 -4.08 9.96 -12.22
C GLU A 185 -5.45 10.12 -11.56
N GLN A 186 -6.30 11.02 -12.08
CA GLN A 186 -7.63 11.29 -11.52
C GLN A 186 -8.54 10.05 -11.53
N GLU A 187 -8.41 9.20 -12.55
CA GLU A 187 -9.18 7.96 -12.63
C GLU A 187 -8.80 6.96 -11.53
N VAL A 188 -7.50 6.88 -11.20
CA VAL A 188 -6.99 6.01 -10.11
C VAL A 188 -7.35 6.59 -8.75
N ILE A 189 -7.23 7.92 -8.59
CA ILE A 189 -7.63 8.63 -7.37
C ILE A 189 -9.12 8.39 -7.06
N ALA A 190 -9.99 8.44 -8.07
CA ALA A 190 -11.42 8.17 -7.89
C ALA A 190 -11.65 6.76 -7.32
N VAL A 191 -10.97 5.74 -7.85
CA VAL A 191 -11.07 4.36 -7.32
C VAL A 191 -10.59 4.29 -5.87
N ILE A 192 -9.48 4.96 -5.51
CA ILE A 192 -8.97 4.97 -4.12
C ILE A 192 -9.99 5.65 -3.18
N LYS A 193 -10.61 6.76 -3.60
CA LYS A 193 -11.65 7.44 -2.82
C LYS A 193 -12.89 6.56 -2.62
N ASP A 194 -13.31 5.83 -3.63
CA ASP A 194 -14.43 4.90 -3.52
C ASP A 194 -14.12 3.80 -2.51
N LEU A 195 -12.90 3.22 -2.54
CA LEU A 195 -12.45 2.21 -1.58
C LEU A 195 -12.39 2.76 -0.14
N ALA A 196 -11.96 4.02 0.04
CA ALA A 196 -11.97 4.68 1.35
C ALA A 196 -13.40 4.85 1.86
N SER A 197 -14.33 5.30 1.00
CA SER A 197 -15.75 5.47 1.34
C SER A 197 -16.46 4.17 1.71
N GLU A 198 -15.97 3.04 1.20
CA GLU A 198 -16.46 1.70 1.56
C GLU A 198 -15.91 1.19 2.90
N GLY A 199 -15.06 1.95 3.58
CA GLY A 199 -14.44 1.57 4.84
C GLY A 199 -13.35 0.50 4.68
N ARG A 200 -12.64 0.48 3.55
CA ARG A 200 -11.47 -0.39 3.36
C ARG A 200 -10.29 0.10 4.19
N THR A 201 -9.63 -0.80 4.89
CA THR A 201 -8.37 -0.47 5.58
C THR A 201 -7.27 -0.28 4.55
N MET A 202 -6.58 0.86 4.60
CA MET A 202 -5.53 1.18 3.62
C MET A 202 -4.33 1.86 4.27
N VAL A 203 -3.13 1.54 3.78
CA VAL A 203 -1.91 2.32 4.03
C VAL A 203 -1.41 2.82 2.67
N ILE A 204 -1.33 4.13 2.50
CA ILE A 204 -1.06 4.77 1.20
C ILE A 204 0.21 5.61 1.30
N VAL A 205 1.26 5.23 0.58
CA VAL A 205 2.40 6.11 0.31
C VAL A 205 2.04 6.99 -0.87
N THR A 206 2.08 8.31 -0.68
CA THR A 206 1.72 9.24 -1.75
C THR A 206 2.50 10.56 -1.66
N HIS A 207 2.70 11.18 -2.81
CA HIS A 207 3.15 12.56 -2.96
C HIS A 207 1.99 13.52 -3.24
N ASP A 208 0.77 13.01 -3.46
CA ASP A 208 -0.43 13.81 -3.63
C ASP A 208 -1.02 14.18 -2.26
N MET A 209 -0.76 15.42 -1.84
CA MET A 209 -1.28 15.94 -0.56
C MET A 209 -2.79 16.10 -0.58
N LYS A 210 -3.39 16.32 -1.77
CA LYS A 210 -4.84 16.42 -1.90
C LYS A 210 -5.49 15.05 -1.70
N LEU A 211 -4.94 13.99 -2.32
CA LEU A 211 -5.40 12.63 -2.06
C LEU A 211 -5.30 12.30 -0.57
N ALA A 212 -4.13 12.57 0.06
CA ALA A 212 -3.95 12.32 1.49
C ALA A 212 -4.97 13.09 2.35
N ALA A 213 -5.23 14.36 2.01
CA ALA A 213 -6.21 15.18 2.73
C ALA A 213 -7.65 14.69 2.56
N ASP A 214 -7.99 14.17 1.37
CA ASP A 214 -9.36 13.77 1.02
C ASP A 214 -9.74 12.39 1.58
N VAL A 215 -8.78 11.46 1.74
CA VAL A 215 -9.10 10.07 2.08
C VAL A 215 -8.55 9.60 3.41
N ALA A 216 -7.49 10.21 3.95
CA ALA A 216 -6.83 9.68 5.15
C ALA A 216 -7.57 10.08 6.43
N ASP A 217 -7.68 9.12 7.35
CA ASP A 217 -8.07 9.36 8.74
C ASP A 217 -6.87 9.85 9.57
N HIS A 218 -5.68 9.36 9.19
CA HIS A 218 -4.42 9.69 9.84
C HIS A 218 -3.29 9.85 8.81
N VAL A 219 -2.50 10.89 8.97
CA VAL A 219 -1.34 11.18 8.10
C VAL A 219 -0.07 11.12 8.94
N VAL A 220 0.93 10.43 8.41
CA VAL A 220 2.25 10.27 9.03
C VAL A 220 3.29 10.92 8.12
N PHE A 221 3.96 11.96 8.61
CA PHE A 221 5.07 12.60 7.91
C PHE A 221 6.39 11.97 8.31
N LEU A 222 6.99 11.27 7.37
CA LEU A 222 8.28 10.60 7.52
C LEU A 222 9.42 11.49 7.03
N HIS A 223 10.42 11.72 7.89
CA HIS A 223 11.62 12.46 7.54
C HIS A 223 12.87 11.74 8.02
N LEU A 224 13.82 11.48 7.11
CA LEU A 224 15.10 10.79 7.40
C LEU A 224 14.95 9.50 8.24
N GLY A 225 13.91 8.72 7.95
CA GLY A 225 13.65 7.44 8.59
C GLY A 225 12.94 7.51 9.95
N ARG A 226 12.44 8.68 10.36
CA ARG A 226 11.68 8.89 11.60
C ARG A 226 10.34 9.54 11.32
N ILE A 227 9.38 9.29 12.18
CA ILE A 227 8.13 10.07 12.18
C ILE A 227 8.46 11.44 12.78
N GLU A 228 8.34 12.46 11.98
CA GLU A 228 8.59 13.85 12.38
C GLU A 228 7.31 14.48 12.97
N GLU A 229 6.16 14.20 12.33
CA GLU A 229 4.85 14.65 12.79
C GLU A 229 3.77 13.72 12.25
N GLU A 230 2.71 13.52 13.03
CA GLU A 230 1.56 12.73 12.62
C GLU A 230 0.25 13.25 13.22
N GLY A 231 -0.87 12.94 12.59
CA GLY A 231 -2.18 13.32 13.06
C GLY A 231 -3.25 13.35 11.98
N PRO A 232 -4.47 13.81 12.32
CA PRO A 232 -5.54 13.98 11.35
C PRO A 232 -5.13 14.97 10.24
N PRO A 233 -5.56 14.74 8.99
CA PRO A 233 -5.18 15.59 7.84
C PRO A 233 -5.45 17.08 8.08
N ALA A 234 -6.62 17.43 8.61
CA ALA A 234 -7.01 18.81 8.86
C ALA A 234 -6.03 19.55 9.80
N THR A 235 -5.52 18.85 10.82
CA THR A 235 -4.54 19.40 11.76
C THR A 235 -3.17 19.46 11.12
N LEU A 236 -2.73 18.39 10.50
CA LEU A 236 -1.37 18.26 9.97
C LEU A 236 -1.13 19.19 8.78
N PHE A 237 -2.11 19.36 7.90
CA PHE A 237 -2.00 20.27 6.75
C PHE A 237 -2.40 21.71 7.08
N GLY A 238 -3.36 21.91 8.00
CA GLY A 238 -3.85 23.25 8.35
C GLY A 238 -2.97 24.01 9.36
N ALA A 239 -2.32 23.29 10.28
CA ALA A 239 -1.50 23.87 11.34
C ALA A 239 -0.28 22.98 11.67
N PRO A 240 0.63 22.75 10.70
CA PRO A 240 1.81 21.94 10.92
C PRO A 240 2.73 22.55 11.99
N LYS A 241 3.16 21.74 12.96
CA LYS A 241 4.01 22.18 14.08
C LYS A 241 5.49 22.09 13.71
N SER A 242 5.88 21.03 13.01
CA SER A 242 7.26 20.83 12.60
C SER A 242 7.67 21.81 11.50
N GLN A 243 8.80 22.48 11.67
CA GLN A 243 9.38 23.34 10.64
C GLN A 243 9.68 22.54 9.35
N ARG A 244 10.05 21.26 9.49
CA ARG A 244 10.31 20.37 8.35
C ARG A 244 9.06 20.08 7.55
N LEU A 245 7.94 19.82 8.22
CA LEU A 245 6.66 19.64 7.56
C LEU A 245 6.19 20.91 6.86
N GLN A 246 6.33 22.08 7.49
CA GLN A 246 6.01 23.38 6.87
C GLN A 246 6.81 23.59 5.57
N GLN A 247 8.12 23.32 5.60
CA GLN A 247 8.98 23.41 4.40
C GLN A 247 8.57 22.42 3.31
N PHE A 248 8.26 21.16 3.72
CA PHE A 248 7.83 20.14 2.78
C PHE A 248 6.51 20.51 2.08
N LEU A 249 5.51 20.95 2.84
CA LEU A 249 4.22 21.39 2.27
C LEU A 249 4.37 22.59 1.36
N SER A 250 5.18 23.59 1.73
CA SER A 250 5.43 24.77 0.90
C SER A 250 6.09 24.43 -0.43
N SER A 251 7.00 23.44 -0.45
CA SER A 251 7.66 22.98 -1.69
C SER A 251 6.73 22.18 -2.60
N THR A 252 5.77 21.46 -2.02
CA THR A 252 4.82 20.61 -2.76
C THR A 252 3.68 21.42 -3.39
N VAL A 253 3.29 22.56 -2.78
CA VAL A 253 2.24 23.45 -3.32
C VAL A 253 2.79 24.34 -4.44
N ALA A 254 4.11 24.52 -4.52
CA ALA A 254 4.77 25.36 -5.53
C ALA A 254 5.15 24.62 -6.83
N ALA A 255 4.95 23.31 -6.89
CA ALA A 255 5.21 22.45 -8.03
C ALA A 255 3.92 22.06 -8.73
#